data_8a5810c256be11bb28c2608d0a4f991f
#
_entry.id   8a5810c256be11bb28c2608d0a4f991f
#
_cell.length_a   1.000
_cell.length_b   1.000
_cell.length_c   1.000
_cell.angle_alpha   90.00
_cell.angle_beta   90.00
_cell.angle_gamma   90.00
#
_symmetry.space_group_name_H-M   'P 1'
#
loop_
_entity.id
_entity.type
_entity.pdbx_description
1 polymer ?
#
loop_
_entity_poly.entity_id
_entity_poly.type
_entity_poly.pdbx_seq_one_letter_code
_entity_poly.pdbx_strand_id
1 'polypeptide(L)'
;MLEEDIYKTIEEQGEAIYTEKRSKFLAFAIPVTTLDEVKEWIEVYQKKYYDARHVCYAYRLGERGDQERSNDNGEPSGTAGKPILGQIHSKELTNVLVIVVRYFGGVKLGTSGLIVAYRAAAAEALEAVPHIEKTINGEIVLRFSYPLLNEVLRIVKEEEPRMVEQVFDNDCMVRLSMRLSRLPRLIERYEKLVISSRNDLKIEKI
;
A
#
# COMPACT_ATOMS: atom_id res chain seq x y z
N MET A 1 11.59 -0.94 20.20
CA MET A 1 10.24 -1.22 19.66
C MET A 1 10.48 -2.08 18.45
N LEU A 2 9.89 -3.28 18.37
CA LEU A 2 9.83 -4.03 17.13
C LEU A 2 8.97 -3.18 16.20
N GLU A 3 9.52 -2.72 15.08
CA GLU A 3 8.73 -2.07 14.04
C GLU A 3 7.64 -3.06 13.62
N GLU A 4 6.40 -2.60 13.62
CA GLU A 4 5.32 -3.41 13.08
C GLU A 4 5.63 -3.66 11.60
N ASP A 5 5.86 -4.90 11.26
CA ASP A 5 6.20 -5.35 9.91
C ASP A 5 5.00 -5.94 9.18
N ILE A 6 3.82 -5.44 9.54
CA ILE A 6 2.55 -5.74 8.88
C ILE A 6 1.82 -4.43 8.53
N TYR A 7 1.04 -4.48 7.47
CA TYR A 7 0.12 -3.41 7.09
C TYR A 7 -1.21 -4.00 6.61
N LYS A 8 -2.28 -3.19 6.71
CA LYS A 8 -3.62 -3.58 6.25
C LYS A 8 -3.91 -2.95 4.90
N THR A 9 -4.53 -3.72 4.02
CA THR A 9 -4.94 -3.29 2.67
C THR A 9 -6.19 -4.05 2.21
N ILE A 10 -6.62 -3.79 0.97
CA ILE A 10 -7.65 -4.54 0.26
C ILE A 10 -7.04 -5.18 -1.00
N GLU A 11 -7.62 -6.27 -1.51
CA GLU A 11 -7.22 -6.90 -2.78
C GLU A 11 -8.31 -6.84 -3.84
N GLU A 12 -9.54 -6.57 -3.44
CA GLU A 12 -10.70 -6.48 -4.33
C GLU A 12 -11.27 -5.07 -4.32
N GLN A 13 -12.03 -4.72 -5.37
CA GLN A 13 -12.73 -3.45 -5.42
C GLN A 13 -14.01 -3.51 -4.60
N GLY A 14 -14.23 -2.51 -3.74
CA GLY A 14 -15.45 -2.30 -3.00
C GLY A 14 -16.29 -1.19 -3.62
N GLU A 15 -17.60 -1.39 -3.65
CA GLU A 15 -18.56 -0.42 -4.16
C GLU A 15 -19.69 -0.20 -3.16
N ALA A 16 -20.13 1.06 -3.03
CA ALA A 16 -21.28 1.41 -2.23
C ALA A 16 -22.05 2.59 -2.82
N ILE A 17 -23.30 2.72 -2.47
CA ILE A 17 -24.15 3.84 -2.87
C ILE A 17 -24.81 4.43 -1.62
N TYR A 18 -24.35 5.59 -1.21
CA TYR A 18 -24.94 6.36 -0.13
C TYR A 18 -25.87 7.44 -0.68
N THR A 19 -27.02 7.65 -0.04
CA THR A 19 -28.00 8.65 -0.47
C THR A 19 -28.36 9.58 0.69
N GLU A 20 -28.26 10.89 0.46
CA GLU A 20 -28.66 11.92 1.43
C GLU A 20 -29.41 13.05 0.73
N LYS A 21 -30.62 13.35 1.19
CA LYS A 21 -31.50 14.40 0.61
C LYS A 21 -31.56 14.38 -0.91
N ARG A 22 -31.80 13.21 -1.49
CA ARG A 22 -31.83 12.92 -2.94
C ARG A 22 -30.47 13.02 -3.66
N SER A 23 -29.40 13.49 -3.03
CA SER A 23 -28.06 13.39 -3.60
C SER A 23 -27.58 11.94 -3.51
N LYS A 24 -26.94 11.43 -4.59
CA LYS A 24 -26.34 10.10 -4.63
C LYS A 24 -24.83 10.22 -4.61
N PHE A 25 -24.21 9.41 -3.78
CA PHE A 25 -22.75 9.29 -3.64
C PHE A 25 -22.37 7.86 -4.00
N LEU A 26 -21.75 7.69 -5.18
CA LEU A 26 -21.24 6.40 -5.63
C LEU A 26 -19.79 6.30 -5.16
N ALA A 27 -19.51 5.40 -4.25
CA ALA A 27 -18.19 5.23 -3.65
C ALA A 27 -17.51 3.95 -4.12
N PHE A 28 -16.22 4.03 -4.37
CA PHE A 28 -15.39 2.93 -4.90
C PHE A 28 -14.09 2.88 -4.12
N ALA A 29 -13.82 1.76 -3.46
CA ALA A 29 -12.55 1.45 -2.83
C ALA A 29 -11.74 0.57 -3.79
N ILE A 30 -10.53 0.98 -4.15
CA ILE A 30 -9.75 0.37 -5.23
C ILE A 30 -8.35 0.05 -4.69
N PRO A 31 -7.87 -1.21 -4.78
CA PRO A 31 -6.50 -1.54 -4.44
C PRO A 31 -5.54 -0.91 -5.46
N VAL A 32 -4.54 -0.18 -4.97
CA VAL A 32 -3.51 0.49 -5.76
C VAL A 32 -2.18 0.44 -5.03
N THR A 33 -1.07 0.38 -5.75
CA THR A 33 0.27 0.34 -5.17
C THR A 33 1.16 1.48 -5.63
N THR A 34 0.79 2.14 -6.74
CA THR A 34 1.59 3.20 -7.36
C THR A 34 0.75 4.46 -7.65
N LEU A 35 1.44 5.60 -7.77
CA LEU A 35 0.80 6.85 -8.19
C LEU A 35 0.26 6.81 -9.61
N ASP A 36 0.86 6.02 -10.48
CA ASP A 36 0.41 5.92 -11.87
C ASP A 36 -0.90 5.15 -11.96
N GLU A 37 -1.05 4.05 -11.21
CA GLU A 37 -2.35 3.36 -11.04
C GLU A 37 -3.43 4.32 -10.49
N VAL A 38 -3.09 5.13 -9.49
CA VAL A 38 -4.03 6.13 -8.93
C VAL A 38 -4.50 7.11 -10.01
N LYS A 39 -3.59 7.65 -10.83
CA LYS A 39 -3.93 8.59 -11.92
C LYS A 39 -4.82 7.92 -12.97
N GLU A 40 -4.47 6.71 -13.39
CA GLU A 40 -5.24 5.92 -14.36
C GLU A 40 -6.67 5.70 -13.88
N TRP A 41 -6.85 5.26 -12.64
CA TRP A 41 -8.19 5.05 -12.07
C TRP A 41 -8.98 6.35 -11.98
N ILE A 42 -8.38 7.46 -11.54
CA ILE A 42 -9.06 8.77 -11.50
C ILE A 42 -9.54 9.16 -12.89
N GLU A 43 -8.70 9.02 -13.92
CA GLU A 43 -9.10 9.32 -15.31
C GLU A 43 -10.23 8.42 -15.81
N VAL A 44 -10.17 7.13 -15.52
CA VAL A 44 -11.23 6.16 -15.87
C VAL A 44 -12.56 6.59 -15.27
N TYR A 45 -12.58 6.92 -13.96
CA TYR A 45 -13.82 7.31 -13.30
C TYR A 45 -14.31 8.70 -13.73
N GLN A 46 -13.44 9.65 -14.00
CA GLN A 46 -13.82 10.95 -14.57
C GLN A 46 -14.44 10.81 -15.96
N LYS A 47 -13.91 9.91 -16.80
CA LYS A 47 -14.48 9.60 -18.13
C LYS A 47 -15.80 8.84 -18.01
N LYS A 48 -15.88 7.85 -17.13
CA LYS A 48 -17.09 7.04 -16.91
C LYS A 48 -18.26 7.86 -16.37
N TYR A 49 -17.98 8.81 -15.48
CA TYR A 49 -18.97 9.67 -14.83
C TYR A 49 -18.81 11.13 -15.25
N TYR A 50 -18.63 11.36 -16.56
CA TYR A 50 -18.42 12.70 -17.16
C TYR A 50 -19.56 13.69 -16.91
N ASP A 51 -20.76 13.19 -16.65
CA ASP A 51 -21.97 13.93 -16.32
C ASP A 51 -22.08 14.28 -14.82
N ALA A 52 -21.23 13.68 -13.98
CA ALA A 52 -21.16 14.02 -12.57
C ALA A 52 -20.36 15.30 -12.35
N ARG A 53 -20.86 16.16 -11.46
CA ARG A 53 -20.21 17.43 -11.15
C ARG A 53 -18.95 17.29 -10.31
N HIS A 54 -18.87 16.25 -9.48
CA HIS A 54 -17.80 16.03 -8.51
C HIS A 54 -17.37 14.57 -8.49
N VAL A 55 -16.08 14.35 -8.73
CA VAL A 55 -15.38 13.06 -8.61
C VAL A 55 -14.27 13.26 -7.59
N CYS A 56 -14.66 13.21 -6.31
CA CYS A 56 -13.76 13.44 -5.18
C CYS A 56 -12.99 12.17 -4.86
N TYR A 57 -11.76 12.30 -4.35
CA TYR A 57 -10.97 11.12 -4.03
C TYR A 57 -9.98 11.35 -2.89
N ALA A 58 -9.53 10.27 -2.30
CA ALA A 58 -8.34 10.22 -1.47
C ALA A 58 -7.63 8.88 -1.65
N TYR A 59 -6.31 8.88 -1.48
CA TYR A 59 -5.50 7.68 -1.47
C TYR A 59 -4.44 7.71 -0.37
N ARG A 60 -3.99 6.53 -0.01
CA ARG A 60 -2.83 6.29 0.84
C ARG A 60 -2.01 5.16 0.26
N LEU A 61 -0.70 5.37 0.03
CA LEU A 61 0.22 4.46 -0.63
C LEU A 61 1.45 4.20 0.23
N GLY A 62 2.12 3.09 -0.08
CA GLY A 62 3.28 2.60 0.64
C GLY A 62 2.89 1.69 1.80
N GLU A 63 3.73 0.73 2.12
CA GLU A 63 3.47 -0.24 3.20
C GLU A 63 3.28 0.44 4.57
N ARG A 64 3.90 1.60 4.78
CA ARG A 64 3.75 2.44 5.98
C ARG A 64 2.76 3.60 5.80
N GLY A 65 2.16 3.71 4.61
CA GLY A 65 1.26 4.81 4.27
C GLY A 65 1.95 6.17 4.16
N ASP A 66 3.19 6.17 3.69
CA ASP A 66 4.06 7.36 3.66
C ASP A 66 3.61 8.41 2.65
N GLN A 67 2.76 8.03 1.70
CA GLN A 67 2.31 8.91 0.64
C GLN A 67 0.79 8.96 0.60
N GLU A 68 0.22 10.13 0.85
CA GLU A 68 -1.23 10.31 0.84
C GLU A 68 -1.64 11.63 0.19
N ARG A 69 -2.85 11.65 -0.36
CA ARG A 69 -3.45 12.87 -0.91
C ARG A 69 -4.97 12.75 -0.91
N SER A 70 -5.63 13.92 -0.80
CA SER A 70 -7.07 14.05 -0.95
C SER A 70 -7.44 15.19 -1.89
N ASN A 71 -8.61 15.10 -2.56
CA ASN A 71 -9.08 16.10 -3.50
C ASN A 71 -10.60 16.26 -3.43
N ASP A 72 -11.05 17.49 -3.30
CA ASP A 72 -12.47 17.85 -3.19
C ASP A 72 -13.16 18.01 -4.57
N ASN A 73 -12.44 18.07 -5.66
CA ASN A 73 -12.94 18.15 -7.04
C ASN A 73 -14.14 19.12 -7.21
N GLY A 74 -13.95 20.37 -6.77
CA GLY A 74 -14.97 21.44 -6.87
C GLY A 74 -16.02 21.47 -5.77
N GLU A 75 -16.02 20.54 -4.81
CA GLU A 75 -16.76 20.71 -3.56
C GLU A 75 -16.07 21.76 -2.66
N PRO A 76 -16.77 22.34 -1.68
CA PRO A 76 -16.14 23.25 -0.74
C PRO A 76 -14.93 22.60 -0.04
N SER A 77 -13.86 23.38 0.13
CA SER A 77 -12.59 22.86 0.66
C SER A 77 -12.76 22.06 1.96
N GLY A 78 -12.21 20.84 1.97
CA GLY A 78 -12.19 19.94 3.11
C GLY A 78 -13.51 19.23 3.40
N THR A 79 -14.52 19.33 2.50
CA THR A 79 -15.83 18.71 2.73
C THR A 79 -15.99 17.33 2.10
N ALA A 80 -15.07 16.92 1.21
CA ALA A 80 -15.10 15.65 0.51
C ALA A 80 -13.80 14.85 0.70
N GLY A 81 -12.69 15.34 0.15
CA GLY A 81 -11.44 14.60 0.14
C GLY A 81 -10.91 14.27 1.53
N LYS A 82 -10.91 15.23 2.47
CA LYS A 82 -10.48 14.98 3.86
C LYS A 82 -11.37 13.96 4.59
N PRO A 83 -12.72 14.04 4.53
CA PRO A 83 -13.60 12.99 5.07
C PRO A 83 -13.33 11.60 4.49
N ILE A 84 -13.06 11.49 3.18
CA ILE A 84 -12.69 10.21 2.53
C ILE A 84 -11.36 9.70 3.11
N LEU A 85 -10.32 10.54 3.13
CA LEU A 85 -9.01 10.17 3.68
C LEU A 85 -9.11 9.73 5.15
N GLY A 86 -9.94 10.43 5.93
CA GLY A 86 -10.20 10.07 7.33
C GLY A 86 -10.79 8.67 7.50
N GLN A 87 -11.52 8.14 6.50
CA GLN A 87 -12.02 6.76 6.56
C GLN A 87 -10.91 5.74 6.26
N ILE A 88 -10.02 6.04 5.33
CA ILE A 88 -8.82 5.21 5.08
C ILE A 88 -7.99 5.10 6.37
N HIS A 89 -7.75 6.22 7.05
CA HIS A 89 -7.02 6.24 8.33
C HIS A 89 -7.75 5.48 9.44
N SER A 90 -9.06 5.67 9.59
CA SER A 90 -9.83 5.02 10.66
C SER A 90 -9.84 3.50 10.59
N LYS A 91 -9.60 2.94 9.40
CA LYS A 91 -9.48 1.51 9.15
C LYS A 91 -8.02 1.06 9.06
N GLU A 92 -7.06 1.96 9.28
CA GLU A 92 -5.62 1.72 9.23
C GLU A 92 -5.14 1.14 7.88
N LEU A 93 -5.87 1.43 6.79
CA LEU A 93 -5.56 0.92 5.47
C LEU A 93 -4.48 1.73 4.78
N THR A 94 -3.71 1.07 3.93
CA THR A 94 -2.81 1.67 2.96
C THR A 94 -2.87 0.90 1.62
N ASN A 95 -2.21 1.41 0.59
CA ASN A 95 -2.29 0.89 -0.76
C ASN A 95 -3.73 0.81 -1.27
N VAL A 96 -4.48 1.90 -1.02
CA VAL A 96 -5.89 2.04 -1.38
C VAL A 96 -6.19 3.44 -1.91
N LEU A 97 -7.02 3.50 -2.95
CA LEU A 97 -7.66 4.69 -3.49
C LEU A 97 -9.16 4.59 -3.22
N VAL A 98 -9.76 5.66 -2.69
CA VAL A 98 -11.22 5.78 -2.59
C VAL A 98 -11.68 6.93 -3.44
N ILE A 99 -12.59 6.65 -4.40
CA ILE A 99 -13.24 7.62 -5.27
C ILE A 99 -14.71 7.71 -4.86
N VAL A 100 -15.23 8.94 -4.72
CA VAL A 100 -16.65 9.18 -4.48
C VAL A 100 -17.19 10.15 -5.52
N VAL A 101 -18.10 9.66 -6.33
CA VAL A 101 -18.80 10.41 -7.39
C VAL A 101 -20.12 10.91 -6.83
N ARG A 102 -20.38 12.22 -6.92
CA ARG A 102 -21.63 12.80 -6.43
C ARG A 102 -22.53 13.30 -7.54
N TYR A 103 -23.80 12.90 -7.47
CA TYR A 103 -24.92 13.47 -8.21
C TYR A 103 -25.79 14.30 -7.27
N PHE A 104 -25.99 15.59 -7.60
CA PHE A 104 -26.77 16.51 -6.80
C PHE A 104 -28.26 16.21 -6.88
N GLY A 105 -28.93 16.10 -5.75
CA GLY A 105 -30.35 15.76 -5.63
C GLY A 105 -31.32 16.95 -5.56
N GLY A 106 -30.86 18.17 -5.90
CA GLY A 106 -31.71 19.39 -5.85
C GLY A 106 -31.75 20.08 -4.49
N VAL A 107 -31.29 19.44 -3.41
CA VAL A 107 -31.27 20.01 -2.05
C VAL A 107 -29.84 20.18 -1.57
N LYS A 108 -29.46 21.40 -1.17
CA LYS A 108 -28.13 21.68 -0.62
C LYS A 108 -27.95 21.00 0.73
N LEU A 109 -26.87 20.27 0.91
CA LEU A 109 -26.52 19.58 2.16
C LEU A 109 -25.83 20.49 3.19
N GLY A 110 -25.21 21.57 2.71
CA GLY A 110 -24.29 22.38 3.51
C GLY A 110 -22.94 21.67 3.74
N THR A 111 -21.98 22.38 4.31
CA THR A 111 -20.61 21.83 4.54
C THR A 111 -20.64 20.65 5.50
N SER A 112 -21.36 20.73 6.59
CA SER A 112 -21.50 19.64 7.57
C SER A 112 -22.17 18.40 6.98
N GLY A 113 -23.24 18.58 6.18
CA GLY A 113 -23.94 17.47 5.51
C GLY A 113 -23.06 16.80 4.45
N LEU A 114 -22.25 17.56 3.71
CA LEU A 114 -21.28 17.01 2.77
C LEU A 114 -20.23 16.14 3.47
N ILE A 115 -19.64 16.65 4.56
CA ILE A 115 -18.65 15.90 5.35
C ILE A 115 -19.21 14.56 5.82
N VAL A 116 -20.44 14.55 6.32
CA VAL A 116 -21.10 13.32 6.78
C VAL A 116 -21.34 12.37 5.62
N ALA A 117 -21.86 12.86 4.48
CA ALA A 117 -22.18 12.04 3.32
C ALA A 117 -20.95 11.42 2.67
N TYR A 118 -19.88 12.19 2.45
CA TYR A 118 -18.63 11.66 1.89
C TYR A 118 -17.95 10.65 2.82
N ARG A 119 -17.99 10.92 4.13
CA ARG A 119 -17.51 9.97 5.16
C ARG A 119 -18.28 8.67 5.11
N ALA A 120 -19.61 8.72 5.12
CA ALA A 120 -20.45 7.54 5.11
C ALA A 120 -20.25 6.71 3.82
N ALA A 121 -20.28 7.36 2.66
CA ALA A 121 -20.07 6.70 1.38
C ALA A 121 -18.72 5.99 1.31
N ALA A 122 -17.63 6.66 1.74
CA ALA A 122 -16.30 6.07 1.78
C ALA A 122 -16.21 4.88 2.76
N ALA A 123 -16.82 5.01 3.94
CA ALA A 123 -16.86 3.94 4.93
C ALA A 123 -17.55 2.68 4.38
N GLU A 124 -18.72 2.83 3.77
CA GLU A 124 -19.49 1.72 3.19
C GLU A 124 -18.71 1.02 2.06
N ALA A 125 -18.03 1.77 1.18
CA ALA A 125 -17.23 1.17 0.12
C ALA A 125 -16.03 0.38 0.66
N LEU A 126 -15.36 0.89 1.70
CA LEU A 126 -14.27 0.19 2.37
C LEU A 126 -14.74 -1.04 3.15
N GLU A 127 -15.97 -1.02 3.68
CA GLU A 127 -16.57 -2.16 4.39
C GLU A 127 -17.11 -3.25 3.45
N ALA A 128 -17.32 -2.91 2.19
CA ALA A 128 -17.82 -3.86 1.19
C ALA A 128 -16.81 -4.94 0.81
N VAL A 129 -15.54 -4.82 1.22
CA VAL A 129 -14.46 -5.76 0.88
C VAL A 129 -13.68 -6.22 2.10
N PRO A 130 -13.10 -7.44 2.05
CA PRO A 130 -12.24 -7.92 3.12
C PRO A 130 -10.99 -7.04 3.26
N HIS A 131 -10.65 -6.70 4.50
CA HIS A 131 -9.37 -6.12 4.84
C HIS A 131 -8.38 -7.25 5.14
N ILE A 132 -7.24 -7.24 4.50
CA ILE A 132 -6.19 -8.24 4.67
C ILE A 132 -4.94 -7.64 5.28
N GLU A 133 -4.19 -8.45 6.01
CA GLU A 133 -2.86 -8.10 6.51
C GLU A 133 -1.78 -8.64 5.57
N LYS A 134 -0.83 -7.79 5.21
CA LYS A 134 0.39 -8.14 4.47
C LYS A 134 1.62 -7.86 5.30
N THR A 135 2.68 -8.64 5.08
CA THR A 135 3.96 -8.42 5.74
C THR A 135 4.83 -7.45 4.97
N ILE A 136 5.51 -6.59 5.69
CA ILE A 136 6.59 -5.75 5.16
C ILE A 136 7.85 -6.61 5.11
N ASN A 137 8.43 -6.75 3.91
CA ASN A 137 9.65 -7.50 3.71
C ASN A 137 10.79 -6.54 3.35
N GLY A 138 11.97 -6.83 3.88
CA GLY A 138 13.21 -6.21 3.43
C GLY A 138 14.02 -7.17 2.59
N GLU A 139 14.92 -6.63 1.77
CA GLU A 139 15.78 -7.41 0.89
C GLU A 139 17.25 -7.13 1.12
N ILE A 140 18.06 -8.16 0.91
CA ILE A 140 19.51 -8.08 0.88
C ILE A 140 20.05 -8.77 -0.36
N VAL A 141 21.15 -8.26 -0.90
CA VAL A 141 21.95 -8.93 -1.92
C VAL A 141 23.28 -9.35 -1.31
N LEU A 142 23.61 -10.60 -1.49
CA LEU A 142 24.89 -11.19 -1.11
C LEU A 142 25.70 -11.43 -2.38
N ARG A 143 26.97 -10.97 -2.40
CA ARG A 143 27.94 -11.26 -3.46
C ARG A 143 29.13 -11.95 -2.82
N PHE A 144 29.54 -13.11 -3.34
CA PHE A 144 30.57 -13.92 -2.72
C PHE A 144 31.26 -14.86 -3.74
N SER A 145 32.45 -15.31 -3.40
CA SER A 145 33.17 -16.29 -4.20
C SER A 145 32.59 -17.71 -4.04
N TYR A 146 32.71 -18.52 -5.06
CA TYR A 146 32.17 -19.88 -5.11
C TYR A 146 32.52 -20.77 -3.89
N PRO A 147 33.73 -20.73 -3.27
CA PRO A 147 34.03 -21.49 -2.07
C PRO A 147 33.08 -21.25 -0.88
N LEU A 148 32.46 -20.08 -0.79
CA LEU A 148 31.52 -19.74 0.28
C LEU A 148 30.07 -20.22 0.03
N LEU A 149 29.79 -20.79 -1.16
CA LEU A 149 28.42 -21.17 -1.56
C LEU A 149 27.73 -22.05 -0.52
N ASN A 150 28.42 -23.10 -0.03
CA ASN A 150 27.81 -24.03 0.92
C ASN A 150 27.47 -23.36 2.26
N GLU A 151 28.29 -22.43 2.74
CA GLU A 151 28.05 -21.72 3.99
C GLU A 151 26.91 -20.72 3.84
N VAL A 152 26.86 -20.00 2.71
CA VAL A 152 25.75 -19.08 2.40
C VAL A 152 24.44 -19.84 2.29
N LEU A 153 24.38 -20.94 1.54
CA LEU A 153 23.16 -21.76 1.39
C LEU A 153 22.75 -22.45 2.68
N ARG A 154 23.69 -22.79 3.59
CA ARG A 154 23.36 -23.31 4.90
C ARG A 154 22.56 -22.28 5.71
N ILE A 155 22.98 -21.00 5.72
CA ILE A 155 22.24 -19.94 6.41
C ILE A 155 20.86 -19.72 5.75
N VAL A 156 20.75 -19.76 4.42
CA VAL A 156 19.47 -19.72 3.71
C VAL A 156 18.55 -20.85 4.19
N LYS A 157 19.05 -22.07 4.30
CA LYS A 157 18.26 -23.22 4.75
C LYS A 157 17.81 -23.12 6.21
N GLU A 158 18.63 -22.52 7.09
CA GLU A 158 18.33 -22.40 8.51
C GLU A 158 17.40 -21.22 8.84
N GLU A 159 17.50 -20.12 8.10
CA GLU A 159 16.67 -18.89 8.33
C GLU A 159 15.46 -18.81 7.40
N GLU A 160 15.45 -19.59 6.34
CA GLU A 160 14.34 -19.71 5.37
C GLU A 160 13.90 -18.36 4.75
N PRO A 161 14.82 -17.47 4.31
CA PRO A 161 14.43 -16.31 3.53
C PRO A 161 13.91 -16.76 2.16
N ARG A 162 13.02 -15.98 1.56
CA ARG A 162 12.64 -16.20 0.17
C ARG A 162 13.81 -15.83 -0.74
N MET A 163 14.25 -16.76 -1.57
CA MET A 163 15.25 -16.51 -2.60
C MET A 163 14.55 -15.84 -3.79
N VAL A 164 14.88 -14.58 -4.06
CA VAL A 164 14.28 -13.76 -5.14
C VAL A 164 15.05 -13.97 -6.43
N GLU A 165 16.39 -14.01 -6.33
CA GLU A 165 17.29 -14.16 -7.46
C GLU A 165 18.55 -14.90 -7.02
N GLN A 166 19.14 -15.66 -7.94
CA GLN A 166 20.40 -16.36 -7.70
C GLN A 166 21.23 -16.49 -8.98
N VAL A 167 22.53 -16.28 -8.85
CA VAL A 167 23.51 -16.52 -9.89
C VAL A 167 24.70 -17.27 -9.25
N PHE A 168 25.02 -18.44 -9.78
CA PHE A 168 26.12 -19.27 -9.28
C PHE A 168 27.13 -19.50 -10.40
N ASP A 169 28.15 -18.63 -10.43
CA ASP A 169 29.29 -18.67 -11.32
C ASP A 169 30.56 -18.41 -10.50
N ASN A 170 31.67 -18.00 -11.12
CA ASN A 170 32.88 -17.62 -10.39
C ASN A 170 32.62 -16.55 -9.34
N ASP A 171 31.76 -15.57 -9.69
CA ASP A 171 31.18 -14.59 -8.77
C ASP A 171 29.72 -14.96 -8.50
N CYS A 172 29.45 -15.47 -7.32
CA CYS A 172 28.11 -15.84 -6.90
C CYS A 172 27.31 -14.63 -6.38
N MET A 173 26.01 -14.61 -6.67
CA MET A 173 25.07 -13.61 -6.16
C MET A 173 23.77 -14.28 -5.74
N VAL A 174 23.25 -13.91 -4.57
CA VAL A 174 21.88 -14.24 -4.16
C VAL A 174 21.17 -13.02 -3.62
N ARG A 175 19.92 -12.84 -4.03
CA ARG A 175 19.01 -11.83 -3.51
C ARG A 175 17.98 -12.53 -2.63
N LEU A 176 17.92 -12.10 -1.39
CA LEU A 176 17.08 -12.70 -0.35
C LEU A 176 16.07 -11.68 0.15
N SER A 177 14.82 -12.10 0.28
CA SER A 177 13.74 -11.32 0.87
C SER A 177 13.25 -12.01 2.14
N MET A 178 13.06 -11.23 3.20
CA MET A 178 12.61 -11.74 4.50
C MET A 178 11.77 -10.69 5.19
N ARG A 179 10.83 -11.14 6.02
CA ARG A 179 10.05 -10.28 6.91
C ARG A 179 10.95 -9.31 7.66
N LEU A 180 10.59 -8.02 7.64
CA LEU A 180 11.46 -6.93 8.11
C LEU A 180 11.94 -7.12 9.55
N SER A 181 11.08 -7.63 10.45
CA SER A 181 11.45 -7.91 11.85
C SER A 181 12.50 -9.01 12.01
N ARG A 182 12.62 -9.93 11.03
CA ARG A 182 13.59 -11.05 11.06
C ARG A 182 14.88 -10.71 10.30
N LEU A 183 14.85 -9.69 9.44
CA LEU A 183 15.96 -9.30 8.58
C LEU A 183 17.25 -8.96 9.36
N PRO A 184 17.23 -8.24 10.50
CA PRO A 184 18.43 -7.93 11.27
C PRO A 184 19.18 -9.17 11.73
N ARG A 185 18.47 -10.23 12.13
CA ARG A 185 19.08 -11.50 12.52
C ARG A 185 19.77 -12.20 11.34
N LEU A 186 19.14 -12.17 10.16
CA LEU A 186 19.74 -12.72 8.95
C LEU A 186 21.03 -11.98 8.59
N ILE A 187 20.99 -10.64 8.64
CA ILE A 187 22.15 -9.79 8.37
C ILE A 187 23.29 -10.10 9.36
N GLU A 188 23.01 -10.16 10.67
CA GLU A 188 24.00 -10.48 11.69
C GLU A 188 24.72 -11.81 11.42
N ARG A 189 23.99 -12.82 10.94
CA ARG A 189 24.58 -14.12 10.59
C ARG A 189 25.55 -14.02 9.42
N TYR A 190 25.19 -13.25 8.38
CA TYR A 190 26.09 -13.04 7.25
C TYR A 190 27.25 -12.12 7.60
N GLU A 191 27.08 -11.12 8.47
CA GLU A 191 28.18 -10.29 8.97
C GLU A 191 29.23 -11.13 9.70
N LYS A 192 28.82 -12.12 10.50
CA LYS A 192 29.73 -13.08 11.12
C LYS A 192 30.50 -13.91 10.09
N LEU A 193 29.83 -14.29 8.98
CA LEU A 193 30.46 -14.99 7.88
C LEU A 193 31.46 -14.09 7.13
N VAL A 194 31.15 -12.80 6.90
CA VAL A 194 32.09 -11.82 6.32
C VAL A 194 33.40 -11.78 7.09
N ILE A 195 33.35 -11.70 8.42
CA ILE A 195 34.53 -11.65 9.28
C ILE A 195 35.36 -12.94 9.15
N SER A 196 34.73 -14.09 9.15
CA SER A 196 35.41 -15.39 9.06
C SER A 196 36.00 -15.67 7.67
N SER A 197 35.39 -15.12 6.61
CA SER A 197 35.81 -15.28 5.20
C SER A 197 36.83 -14.26 4.70
N ARG A 198 37.40 -13.43 5.58
CA ARG A 198 38.34 -12.36 5.23
C ARG A 198 37.81 -11.37 4.20
N ASN A 199 36.53 -11.00 4.32
CA ASN A 199 35.81 -10.07 3.43
C ASN A 199 35.52 -10.58 2.01
N ASP A 200 35.50 -11.89 1.80
CA ASP A 200 35.14 -12.50 0.50
C ASP A 200 33.62 -12.59 0.27
N LEU A 201 32.83 -12.03 1.18
CA LEU A 201 31.40 -11.86 1.11
C LEU A 201 31.05 -10.37 1.29
N LYS A 202 30.19 -9.83 0.43
CA LYS A 202 29.63 -8.49 0.53
C LYS A 202 28.13 -8.54 0.72
N ILE A 203 27.59 -7.68 1.60
CA ILE A 203 26.16 -7.55 1.90
C ILE A 203 25.72 -6.16 1.46
N GLU A 204 24.71 -6.10 0.59
CA GLU A 204 24.05 -4.87 0.17
C GLU A 204 22.59 -4.90 0.69
N LYS A 205 22.16 -3.87 1.41
CA LYS A 205 20.77 -3.68 1.85
C LYS A 205 20.03 -2.90 0.77
N ILE A 206 18.83 -3.35 0.39
CA ILE A 206 17.98 -2.70 -0.61
C ILE A 206 16.78 -2.08 0.07
#